data_335ef3f0e1210fa55f96e0939db07965
#
_entry.id   335ef3f0e1210fa55f96e0939db07965
#
_cell.length_a   1.000
_cell.length_b   1.000
_cell.length_c   1.000
_cell.angle_alpha   90.00
_cell.angle_beta   90.00
_cell.angle_gamma   90.00
#
_symmetry.space_group_name_H-M   'P 1'
#
loop_
_entity.id
_entity.type
_entity.pdbx_description
1 polymer ?
#
loop_
_entity_poly.entity_id
_entity_poly.type
_entity_poly.pdbx_seq_one_letter_code
_entity_poly.pdbx_strand_id
1 'polypeptide(L)'
;MKDKFVQLKKFNWRLFGALCALALIPAIYQTIKTFIISSNNQSAVFDVIGQMEWFDLINETLQAFLIIPLYSILNKILKNDEENFAKHTFKTGLLSFVLYTLFSVGVLIYGVVLVKAMNPNEIDITVVNRYLQLETVAFMVGIIVSFVNVVFVVVGKDKNVYIYLAINTVLSLIADFLLIPNFGVYGIALSNIIVNTILAIASFVLLYVQKYIKPCWFEKSDLQIIKEWGKIGVFSGVQQFIDNFIYAIM
;
A
#
# COMPACT_ATOMS: atom_id res chain seq x y z
N MET A 1 18.53 -40.25 -2.64
CA MET A 1 19.28 -38.97 -2.58
C MET A 1 19.38 -38.24 -3.94
N LYS A 2 19.52 -38.94 -5.08
CA LYS A 2 19.59 -38.35 -6.45
C LYS A 2 18.31 -37.56 -6.82
N ASP A 3 17.12 -38.03 -6.43
CA ASP A 3 15.86 -37.36 -6.79
C ASP A 3 15.64 -36.02 -6.11
N LYS A 4 16.17 -35.82 -4.89
CA LYS A 4 16.10 -34.50 -4.19
C LYS A 4 16.97 -33.46 -4.90
N PHE A 5 18.10 -33.82 -5.48
CA PHE A 5 18.95 -32.92 -6.25
C PHE A 5 18.35 -32.53 -7.61
N VAL A 6 17.54 -33.42 -8.23
CA VAL A 6 16.83 -33.11 -9.49
C VAL A 6 15.72 -32.09 -9.26
N GLN A 7 15.03 -32.14 -8.12
CA GLN A 7 14.02 -31.13 -7.75
C GLN A 7 14.65 -29.74 -7.50
N LEU A 8 15.84 -29.66 -6.89
CA LEU A 8 16.57 -28.44 -6.70
C LEU A 8 17.02 -27.77 -8.01
N LYS A 9 17.31 -28.57 -9.07
CA LYS A 9 17.60 -28.03 -10.42
C LYS A 9 16.39 -27.38 -11.11
N LYS A 10 15.16 -27.75 -10.71
CA LYS A 10 13.90 -27.12 -11.20
C LYS A 10 13.47 -25.94 -10.35
N PHE A 11 14.17 -25.65 -9.25
CA PHE A 11 13.84 -24.55 -8.38
C PHE A 11 14.12 -23.20 -9.06
N ASN A 12 13.14 -22.33 -9.11
CA ASN A 12 13.27 -21.04 -9.74
C ASN A 12 13.98 -20.06 -8.78
N TRP A 13 15.32 -20.11 -8.77
CA TRP A 13 16.16 -19.25 -7.95
C TRP A 13 15.91 -17.77 -8.15
N ARG A 14 15.50 -17.37 -9.37
CA ARG A 14 15.17 -15.97 -9.69
C ARG A 14 13.90 -15.54 -8.97
N LEU A 15 12.86 -16.37 -8.98
CA LEU A 15 11.63 -16.10 -8.26
C LEU A 15 11.87 -16.08 -6.75
N PHE A 16 12.63 -17.07 -6.24
CA PHE A 16 12.98 -17.13 -4.82
C PHE A 16 13.76 -15.88 -4.37
N GLY A 17 14.80 -15.48 -5.11
CA GLY A 17 15.56 -14.27 -4.81
C GLY A 17 14.69 -13.00 -4.82
N ALA A 18 13.75 -12.93 -5.76
CA ALA A 18 12.79 -11.85 -5.84
C ALA A 18 11.85 -11.79 -4.61
N LEU A 19 11.30 -12.94 -4.20
CA LEU A 19 10.46 -13.03 -3.00
C LEU A 19 11.25 -12.70 -1.73
N CYS A 20 12.49 -13.18 -1.62
CA CYS A 20 13.38 -12.81 -0.52
C CYS A 20 13.65 -11.29 -0.48
N ALA A 21 13.91 -10.66 -1.62
CA ALA A 21 14.12 -9.22 -1.69
C ALA A 21 12.87 -8.43 -1.26
N LEU A 22 11.68 -8.86 -1.72
CA LEU A 22 10.41 -8.24 -1.33
C LEU A 22 10.12 -8.35 0.18
N ALA A 23 10.60 -9.40 0.84
CA ALA A 23 10.44 -9.56 2.29
C ALA A 23 11.54 -8.85 3.09
N LEU A 24 12.81 -8.96 2.65
CA LEU A 24 13.96 -8.46 3.40
C LEU A 24 14.11 -6.93 3.31
N ILE A 25 13.83 -6.32 2.15
CA ILE A 25 14.00 -4.87 1.98
C ILE A 25 13.10 -4.09 2.96
N PRO A 26 11.79 -4.38 3.08
CA PRO A 26 10.95 -3.72 4.09
C PRO A 26 11.40 -3.99 5.53
N ALA A 27 11.85 -5.21 5.85
CA ALA A 27 12.33 -5.54 7.19
C ALA A 27 13.60 -4.76 7.56
N ILE A 28 14.56 -4.64 6.64
CA ILE A 28 15.76 -3.83 6.81
C ILE A 28 15.38 -2.35 6.99
N TYR A 29 14.47 -1.85 6.16
CA TYR A 29 13.97 -0.48 6.26
C TYR A 29 13.36 -0.20 7.64
N GLN A 30 12.49 -1.07 8.14
CA GLN A 30 11.87 -0.91 9.47
C GLN A 30 12.93 -0.93 10.59
N THR A 31 13.93 -1.80 10.48
CA THR A 31 15.04 -1.84 11.45
C THR A 31 15.81 -0.51 11.47
N ILE A 32 16.15 0.04 10.30
CA ILE A 32 16.86 1.33 10.21
C ILE A 32 15.98 2.46 10.74
N LYS A 33 14.69 2.48 10.39
CA LYS A 33 13.72 3.47 10.90
C LYS A 33 13.63 3.45 12.42
N THR A 34 13.52 2.26 13.02
CA THR A 34 13.54 2.08 14.47
C THR A 34 14.82 2.63 15.09
N PHE A 35 15.96 2.40 14.45
CA PHE A 35 17.23 2.95 14.89
C PHE A 35 17.26 4.48 14.82
N ILE A 36 16.74 5.09 13.75
CA ILE A 36 16.63 6.56 13.61
C ILE A 36 15.80 7.15 14.75
N ILE A 37 14.64 6.55 15.06
CA ILE A 37 13.76 7.01 16.15
C ILE A 37 14.47 6.89 17.49
N SER A 38 15.06 5.75 17.77
CA SER A 38 15.75 5.45 19.04
C SER A 38 16.96 6.36 19.27
N SER A 39 17.78 6.60 18.24
CA SER A 39 19.00 7.42 18.34
C SER A 39 18.72 8.90 18.63
N ASN A 40 17.51 9.37 18.33
CA ASN A 40 17.10 10.74 18.59
C ASN A 40 16.36 10.94 19.93
N ASN A 41 16.39 9.94 20.83
CA ASN A 41 15.72 9.96 22.14
C ASN A 41 14.20 10.25 22.04
N GLN A 42 13.57 9.81 20.99
CA GLN A 42 12.14 10.03 20.72
C GLN A 42 11.29 8.80 21.07
N SER A 43 11.47 8.25 22.27
CA SER A 43 10.73 7.07 22.73
C SER A 43 9.20 7.25 22.68
N ALA A 44 8.70 8.45 22.94
CA ALA A 44 7.27 8.78 22.84
C ALA A 44 6.69 8.56 21.43
N VAL A 45 7.53 8.52 20.39
CA VAL A 45 7.10 8.20 19.02
C VAL A 45 6.59 6.77 18.94
N PHE A 46 7.23 5.81 19.63
CA PHE A 46 6.79 4.41 19.64
C PHE A 46 5.44 4.25 20.31
N ASP A 47 5.13 5.04 21.36
CA ASP A 47 3.85 4.99 22.03
C ASP A 47 2.71 5.43 21.08
N VAL A 48 2.93 6.48 20.29
CA VAL A 48 1.96 6.94 19.29
C VAL A 48 1.79 5.92 18.16
N ILE A 49 2.89 5.36 17.63
CA ILE A 49 2.84 4.34 16.58
C ILE A 49 2.07 3.10 17.08
N GLY A 50 2.41 2.59 18.27
CA GLY A 50 1.73 1.42 18.82
C GLY A 50 0.23 1.62 18.99
N GLN A 51 -0.21 2.83 19.35
CA GLN A 51 -1.63 3.16 19.43
C GLN A 51 -2.32 3.24 18.07
N MET A 52 -1.57 3.32 16.99
CA MET A 52 -2.11 3.40 15.64
C MET A 52 -2.12 2.06 14.89
N GLU A 53 -1.63 0.97 15.49
CA GLU A 53 -1.62 -0.37 14.86
C GLU A 53 -3.00 -0.81 14.38
N TRP A 54 -4.06 -0.51 15.14
CA TRP A 54 -5.42 -0.81 14.71
C TRP A 54 -5.80 -0.14 13.38
N PHE A 55 -5.29 1.08 13.14
CA PHE A 55 -5.56 1.79 11.90
C PHE A 55 -4.81 1.17 10.73
N ASP A 56 -3.59 0.72 10.95
CA ASP A 56 -2.80 0.01 9.95
C ASP A 56 -3.49 -1.29 9.54
N LEU A 57 -4.03 -2.06 10.49
CA LEU A 57 -4.80 -3.28 10.22
C LEU A 57 -6.07 -3.01 9.39
N ILE A 58 -6.79 -1.93 9.69
CA ILE A 58 -7.95 -1.51 8.89
C ILE A 58 -7.52 -1.08 7.48
N ASN A 59 -6.43 -0.31 7.39
CA ASN A 59 -5.88 0.14 6.12
C ASN A 59 -5.44 -1.04 5.23
N GLU A 60 -4.73 -2.03 5.79
CA GLU A 60 -4.35 -3.24 5.07
C GLU A 60 -5.57 -4.03 4.57
N THR A 61 -6.59 -4.17 5.42
CA THR A 61 -7.86 -4.82 5.05
C THR A 61 -8.54 -4.11 3.87
N LEU A 62 -8.58 -2.77 3.92
CA LEU A 62 -9.16 -1.97 2.85
C LEU A 62 -8.32 -2.04 1.56
N GLN A 63 -7.00 -2.01 1.68
CA GLN A 63 -6.13 -2.19 0.52
C GLN A 63 -6.30 -3.58 -0.10
N ALA A 64 -6.40 -4.64 0.71
CA ALA A 64 -6.68 -5.98 0.21
C ALA A 64 -8.02 -6.05 -0.53
N PHE A 65 -9.06 -5.39 -0.01
CA PHE A 65 -10.35 -5.27 -0.69
C PHE A 65 -10.26 -4.55 -2.03
N LEU A 66 -9.48 -3.46 -2.12
CA LEU A 66 -9.43 -2.60 -3.30
C LEU A 66 -8.42 -3.07 -4.36
N ILE A 67 -7.27 -3.56 -3.95
CA ILE A 67 -6.10 -3.78 -4.81
C ILE A 67 -5.95 -5.24 -5.24
N ILE A 68 -6.15 -6.21 -4.34
CA ILE A 68 -5.96 -7.64 -4.68
C ILE A 68 -6.83 -8.09 -5.87
N PRO A 69 -8.12 -7.71 -5.97
CA PRO A 69 -8.95 -8.11 -7.10
C PRO A 69 -8.43 -7.65 -8.45
N LEU A 70 -7.71 -6.54 -8.48
CA LEU A 70 -7.20 -5.94 -9.72
C LEU A 70 -6.22 -6.86 -10.45
N TYR A 71 -5.43 -7.68 -9.73
CA TYR A 71 -4.55 -8.68 -10.35
C TYR A 71 -5.32 -9.64 -11.25
N SER A 72 -6.46 -10.14 -10.77
CA SER A 72 -7.30 -11.08 -11.52
C SER A 72 -8.03 -10.38 -12.67
N ILE A 73 -8.64 -9.25 -12.38
CA ILE A 73 -9.50 -8.52 -13.33
C ILE A 73 -8.66 -7.97 -14.48
N LEU A 74 -7.58 -7.25 -14.18
CA LEU A 74 -6.73 -6.66 -15.22
C LEU A 74 -6.04 -7.75 -16.07
N ASN A 75 -5.62 -8.87 -15.46
CA ASN A 75 -5.07 -10.00 -16.21
C ASN A 75 -6.12 -10.63 -17.14
N LYS A 76 -7.37 -10.75 -16.70
CA LYS A 76 -8.47 -11.24 -17.54
C LYS A 76 -8.75 -10.28 -18.70
N ILE A 77 -8.78 -8.97 -18.45
CA ILE A 77 -8.98 -7.95 -19.48
C ILE A 77 -7.82 -7.95 -20.47
N LEU A 78 -6.58 -7.99 -20.00
CA LEU A 78 -5.40 -8.03 -20.86
C LEU A 78 -5.42 -9.22 -21.84
N LYS A 79 -5.93 -10.39 -21.40
CA LYS A 79 -6.02 -11.57 -22.23
C LYS A 79 -7.19 -11.57 -23.23
N ASN A 80 -8.33 -10.95 -22.87
CA ASN A 80 -9.58 -11.05 -23.61
C ASN A 80 -9.93 -9.78 -24.39
N ASP A 81 -9.40 -8.61 -24.00
CA ASP A 81 -9.73 -7.30 -24.57
C ASP A 81 -8.52 -6.34 -24.43
N GLU A 82 -7.41 -6.72 -25.07
CA GLU A 82 -6.16 -5.96 -25.00
C GLU A 82 -6.33 -4.52 -25.53
N GLU A 83 -7.17 -4.29 -26.53
CA GLU A 83 -7.41 -2.97 -27.13
C GLU A 83 -8.01 -1.97 -26.11
N ASN A 84 -8.87 -2.45 -25.21
CA ASN A 84 -9.49 -1.62 -24.19
C ASN A 84 -8.79 -1.70 -22.82
N PHE A 85 -7.71 -2.47 -22.70
CA PHE A 85 -6.97 -2.65 -21.44
C PHE A 85 -6.64 -1.31 -20.78
N ALA A 86 -6.09 -0.35 -21.52
CA ALA A 86 -5.70 0.95 -20.98
C ALA A 86 -6.88 1.77 -20.43
N LYS A 87 -8.06 1.65 -21.04
CA LYS A 87 -9.30 2.30 -20.56
C LYS A 87 -9.79 1.66 -19.27
N HIS A 88 -9.86 0.33 -19.23
CA HIS A 88 -10.29 -0.41 -18.04
C HIS A 88 -9.31 -0.24 -16.88
N THR A 89 -8.00 -0.20 -17.16
CA THR A 89 -6.98 0.12 -16.17
C THR A 89 -7.21 1.49 -15.55
N PHE A 90 -7.48 2.52 -16.36
CA PHE A 90 -7.79 3.85 -15.83
C PHE A 90 -9.07 3.85 -14.97
N LYS A 91 -10.15 3.21 -15.44
CA LYS A 91 -11.42 3.14 -14.70
C LYS A 91 -11.30 2.43 -13.38
N THR A 92 -10.63 1.28 -13.33
CA THR A 92 -10.43 0.51 -12.10
C THR A 92 -9.52 1.23 -11.11
N GLY A 93 -8.46 1.88 -11.59
CA GLY A 93 -7.59 2.71 -10.76
C GLY A 93 -8.32 3.91 -10.16
N LEU A 94 -9.11 4.61 -10.98
CA LEU A 94 -9.93 5.74 -10.53
C LEU A 94 -10.95 5.29 -9.47
N LEU A 95 -11.62 4.16 -9.70
CA LEU A 95 -12.60 3.62 -8.75
C LEU A 95 -11.94 3.29 -7.40
N SER A 96 -10.80 2.60 -7.42
CA SER A 96 -10.05 2.28 -6.19
C SER A 96 -9.62 3.54 -5.45
N PHE A 97 -9.13 4.56 -6.17
CA PHE A 97 -8.73 5.83 -5.58
C PHE A 97 -9.93 6.59 -4.98
N VAL A 98 -11.05 6.67 -5.68
CA VAL A 98 -12.26 7.35 -5.19
C VAL A 98 -12.81 6.67 -3.94
N LEU A 99 -12.90 5.34 -3.92
CA LEU A 99 -13.39 4.60 -2.76
C LEU A 99 -12.47 4.75 -1.55
N TYR A 100 -11.16 4.70 -1.78
CA TYR A 100 -10.19 4.94 -0.71
C TYR A 100 -10.26 6.38 -0.19
N THR A 101 -10.44 7.36 -1.08
CA THR A 101 -10.60 8.77 -0.70
C THR A 101 -11.87 8.98 0.15
N LEU A 102 -12.99 8.32 -0.18
CA LEU A 102 -14.20 8.39 0.64
C LEU A 102 -13.98 7.84 2.05
N PHE A 103 -13.27 6.71 2.17
CA PHE A 103 -12.85 6.19 3.47
C PHE A 103 -11.97 7.19 4.22
N SER A 104 -10.94 7.73 3.55
CA SER A 104 -10.01 8.71 4.12
C SER A 104 -10.72 9.96 4.63
N VAL A 105 -11.68 10.48 3.88
CA VAL A 105 -12.52 11.62 4.31
C VAL A 105 -13.30 11.27 5.57
N GLY A 106 -13.85 10.06 5.67
CA GLY A 106 -14.50 9.56 6.88
C GLY A 106 -13.55 9.56 8.08
N VAL A 107 -12.33 9.06 7.91
CA VAL A 107 -11.30 9.06 8.98
C VAL A 107 -10.90 10.49 9.38
N LEU A 108 -10.73 11.40 8.42
CA LEU A 108 -10.39 12.80 8.70
C LEU A 108 -11.48 13.51 9.50
N ILE A 109 -12.76 13.23 9.23
CA ILE A 109 -13.89 13.84 9.94
C ILE A 109 -14.06 13.24 11.34
N TYR A 110 -14.00 11.92 11.45
CA TYR A 110 -14.30 11.19 12.70
C TYR A 110 -13.05 10.78 13.48
N GLY A 111 -11.85 11.23 13.11
CA GLY A 111 -10.57 10.80 13.68
C GLY A 111 -10.52 10.87 15.20
N VAL A 112 -10.97 11.99 15.80
CA VAL A 112 -11.00 12.14 17.28
C VAL A 112 -11.88 11.08 17.93
N VAL A 113 -13.03 10.75 17.34
CA VAL A 113 -13.95 9.72 17.86
C VAL A 113 -13.32 8.35 17.74
N LEU A 114 -12.68 8.06 16.61
CA LEU A 114 -11.98 6.80 16.35
C LEU A 114 -10.83 6.59 17.34
N VAL A 115 -9.99 7.60 17.52
CA VAL A 115 -8.85 7.54 18.46
C VAL A 115 -9.35 7.30 19.89
N LYS A 116 -10.41 8.00 20.34
CA LYS A 116 -10.99 7.80 21.67
C LYS A 116 -11.59 6.41 21.85
N ALA A 117 -12.21 5.87 20.82
CA ALA A 117 -12.84 4.55 20.88
C ALA A 117 -11.82 3.41 20.96
N MET A 118 -10.68 3.57 20.28
CA MET A 118 -9.68 2.52 20.16
C MET A 118 -8.55 2.63 21.20
N ASN A 119 -8.32 3.84 21.75
CA ASN A 119 -7.28 4.10 22.74
C ASN A 119 -7.89 4.81 23.96
N PRO A 120 -8.54 4.08 24.86
CA PRO A 120 -9.21 4.68 26.03
C PRO A 120 -8.25 5.23 27.10
N ASN A 121 -6.95 4.93 27.06
CA ASN A 121 -5.97 5.28 28.07
C ASN A 121 -5.06 6.43 27.67
N GLU A 122 -5.11 7.51 28.43
CA GLU A 122 -4.14 8.56 28.84
C GLU A 122 -3.13 9.16 27.87
N ILE A 123 -3.06 8.85 26.59
CA ILE A 123 -2.14 9.53 25.68
C ILE A 123 -2.82 10.76 25.07
N ASP A 124 -2.03 11.79 24.79
CA ASP A 124 -2.50 13.02 24.18
C ASP A 124 -3.25 12.71 22.86
N ILE A 125 -4.57 12.59 22.97
CA ILE A 125 -5.50 12.34 21.86
C ILE A 125 -5.25 13.30 20.71
N THR A 126 -4.80 14.51 21.00
CA THR A 126 -4.52 15.54 19.99
C THR A 126 -3.33 15.13 19.12
N VAL A 127 -2.28 14.61 19.74
CA VAL A 127 -1.07 14.15 19.03
C VAL A 127 -1.41 12.93 18.16
N VAL A 128 -2.08 11.94 18.73
CA VAL A 128 -2.46 10.71 18.03
C VAL A 128 -3.42 11.03 16.86
N ASN A 129 -4.42 11.87 17.09
CA ASN A 129 -5.37 12.25 16.05
C ASN A 129 -4.69 13.02 14.90
N ARG A 130 -3.75 13.92 15.22
CA ARG A 130 -3.02 14.65 14.18
C ARG A 130 -2.10 13.74 13.38
N TYR A 131 -1.46 12.77 14.03
CA TYR A 131 -0.70 11.73 13.34
C TYR A 131 -1.59 10.88 12.43
N LEU A 132 -2.75 10.41 12.94
CA LEU A 132 -3.76 9.69 12.16
C LEU A 132 -4.18 10.46 10.90
N GLN A 133 -4.43 11.77 11.03
CA GLN A 133 -4.82 12.60 9.88
C GLN A 133 -3.73 12.66 8.81
N LEU A 134 -2.48 12.85 9.21
CA LEU A 134 -1.35 12.90 8.28
C LEU A 134 -1.12 11.53 7.62
N GLU A 135 -1.15 10.44 8.40
CA GLU A 135 -0.96 9.09 7.88
C GLU A 135 -2.10 8.68 6.93
N THR A 136 -3.34 9.11 7.22
CA THR A 136 -4.47 8.92 6.30
C THR A 136 -4.23 9.58 4.94
N VAL A 137 -3.63 10.77 4.91
CA VAL A 137 -3.25 11.42 3.64
C VAL A 137 -2.13 10.66 2.94
N ALA A 138 -1.13 10.16 3.70
CA ALA A 138 -0.05 9.35 3.14
C ALA A 138 -0.57 8.09 2.47
N PHE A 139 -1.50 7.37 3.11
CA PHE A 139 -2.11 6.16 2.57
C PHE A 139 -3.04 6.45 1.38
N MET A 140 -3.77 7.57 1.39
CA MET A 140 -4.60 7.99 0.27
C MET A 140 -3.77 8.19 -1.00
N VAL A 141 -2.57 8.72 -0.89
CA VAL A 141 -1.65 8.84 -2.03
C VAL A 141 -0.98 7.49 -2.33
N GLY A 142 -0.66 6.72 -1.30
CA GLY A 142 -0.03 5.39 -1.41
C GLY A 142 -0.85 4.37 -2.20
N ILE A 143 -2.19 4.48 -2.19
CA ILE A 143 -3.05 3.58 -2.99
C ILE A 143 -2.75 3.68 -4.49
N ILE A 144 -2.32 4.84 -4.99
CA ILE A 144 -1.93 5.03 -6.39
C ILE A 144 -0.68 4.21 -6.69
N VAL A 145 0.29 4.22 -5.79
CA VAL A 145 1.53 3.44 -5.92
C VAL A 145 1.23 1.94 -5.93
N SER A 146 0.37 1.49 -5.02
CA SER A 146 -0.09 0.09 -4.96
C SER A 146 -0.78 -0.34 -6.25
N PHE A 147 -1.67 0.50 -6.78
CA PHE A 147 -2.33 0.27 -8.06
C PHE A 147 -1.33 0.12 -9.22
N VAL A 148 -0.36 1.02 -9.30
CA VAL A 148 0.67 0.99 -10.37
C VAL A 148 1.49 -0.30 -10.32
N ASN A 149 1.85 -0.75 -9.13
CA ASN A 149 2.56 -2.02 -8.94
C ASN A 149 1.75 -3.20 -9.50
N VAL A 150 0.42 -3.22 -9.26
CA VAL A 150 -0.47 -4.24 -9.87
C VAL A 150 -0.38 -4.20 -11.39
N VAL A 151 -0.49 -3.02 -11.99
CA VAL A 151 -0.43 -2.88 -13.45
C VAL A 151 0.90 -3.42 -14.00
N PHE A 152 2.04 -3.08 -13.37
CA PHE A 152 3.34 -3.59 -13.81
C PHE A 152 3.45 -5.12 -13.71
N VAL A 153 2.90 -5.72 -12.65
CA VAL A 153 2.87 -7.19 -12.52
C VAL A 153 2.00 -7.80 -13.62
N VAL A 154 0.82 -7.26 -13.86
CA VAL A 154 -0.13 -7.78 -14.87
C VAL A 154 0.45 -7.70 -16.28
N VAL A 155 1.17 -6.64 -16.62
CA VAL A 155 1.80 -6.50 -17.94
C VAL A 155 3.17 -7.19 -18.04
N GLY A 156 3.58 -7.96 -17.02
CA GLY A 156 4.83 -8.73 -17.02
C GLY A 156 6.10 -7.86 -16.89
N LYS A 157 5.99 -6.68 -16.29
CA LYS A 157 7.12 -5.77 -16.03
C LYS A 157 7.59 -5.82 -14.57
N ASP A 158 7.75 -7.02 -14.03
CA ASP A 158 8.14 -7.24 -12.63
C ASP A 158 9.40 -6.49 -12.22
N LYS A 159 10.34 -6.28 -13.15
CA LYS A 159 11.55 -5.48 -12.88
C LYS A 159 11.23 -4.07 -12.39
N ASN A 160 10.17 -3.46 -12.92
CA ASN A 160 9.76 -2.12 -12.52
C ASN A 160 9.30 -2.09 -11.06
N VAL A 161 8.63 -3.16 -10.61
CA VAL A 161 8.19 -3.29 -9.21
C VAL A 161 9.40 -3.32 -8.26
N TYR A 162 10.46 -4.06 -8.60
CA TYR A 162 11.68 -4.10 -7.78
C TYR A 162 12.44 -2.78 -7.77
N ILE A 163 12.54 -2.12 -8.92
CA ILE A 163 13.15 -0.79 -9.03
C ILE A 163 12.35 0.20 -8.18
N TYR A 164 11.02 0.09 -8.24
CA TYR A 164 10.12 0.94 -7.48
C TYR A 164 10.28 0.74 -5.98
N LEU A 165 10.35 -0.51 -5.52
CA LEU A 165 10.58 -0.85 -4.12
C LEU A 165 11.92 -0.30 -3.62
N ALA A 166 12.98 -0.44 -4.42
CA ALA A 166 14.30 0.09 -4.08
C ALA A 166 14.30 1.62 -3.98
N ILE A 167 13.70 2.31 -4.95
CA ILE A 167 13.57 3.77 -4.94
C ILE A 167 12.74 4.23 -3.74
N ASN A 168 11.60 3.58 -3.49
CA ASN A 168 10.76 3.88 -2.33
C ASN A 168 11.56 3.78 -1.04
N THR A 169 12.26 2.66 -0.82
CA THR A 169 13.06 2.44 0.38
C THR A 169 14.14 3.51 0.57
N VAL A 170 14.88 3.85 -0.49
CA VAL A 170 15.94 4.86 -0.42
C VAL A 170 15.37 6.25 -0.13
N LEU A 171 14.29 6.64 -0.83
CA LEU A 171 13.63 7.93 -0.59
C LEU A 171 13.04 8.01 0.81
N SER A 172 12.41 6.94 1.30
CA SER A 172 11.86 6.88 2.65
C SER A 172 12.95 7.01 3.70
N LEU A 173 14.09 6.31 3.55
CA LEU A 173 15.21 6.44 4.49
C LEU A 173 15.77 7.87 4.52
N ILE A 174 15.93 8.50 3.37
CA ILE A 174 16.40 9.90 3.28
C ILE A 174 15.39 10.85 3.97
N ALA A 175 14.12 10.69 3.66
CA ALA A 175 13.06 11.53 4.24
C ALA A 175 12.93 11.32 5.76
N ASP A 176 12.98 10.07 6.23
CA ASP A 176 12.92 9.74 7.66
C ASP A 176 14.12 10.32 8.41
N PHE A 177 15.33 10.19 7.85
CA PHE A 177 16.54 10.75 8.45
C PHE A 177 16.49 12.28 8.60
N LEU A 178 15.84 12.96 7.65
CA LEU A 178 15.70 14.43 7.67
C LEU A 178 14.52 14.91 8.53
N LEU A 179 13.41 14.19 8.54
CA LEU A 179 12.15 14.67 9.12
C LEU A 179 11.91 14.18 10.54
N ILE A 180 12.26 12.94 10.87
CA ILE A 180 12.01 12.39 12.21
C ILE A 180 12.74 13.18 13.31
N PRO A 181 14.03 13.56 13.18
CA PRO A 181 14.71 14.33 14.20
C PRO A 181 14.07 15.70 14.50
N ASN A 182 13.46 16.32 13.46
CA ASN A 182 12.90 17.67 13.55
C ASN A 182 11.43 17.70 13.94
N PHE A 183 10.64 16.69 13.55
CA PHE A 183 9.19 16.67 13.68
C PHE A 183 8.65 15.50 14.50
N GLY A 184 9.51 14.64 15.01
CA GLY A 184 9.11 13.46 15.79
C GLY A 184 8.18 12.54 15.03
N VAL A 185 7.09 12.11 15.65
CA VAL A 185 6.09 11.22 15.05
C VAL A 185 5.49 11.81 13.77
N TYR A 186 5.28 13.11 13.72
CA TYR A 186 4.78 13.76 12.50
C TYR A 186 5.78 13.70 11.34
N GLY A 187 7.07 13.62 11.65
CA GLY A 187 8.14 13.41 10.65
C GLY A 187 7.96 12.12 9.87
N ILE A 188 7.47 11.06 10.52
CA ILE A 188 7.17 9.78 9.87
C ILE A 188 6.04 9.94 8.84
N ALA A 189 4.92 10.51 9.27
CA ALA A 189 3.79 10.71 8.37
C ALA A 189 4.11 11.68 7.21
N LEU A 190 4.87 12.75 7.49
CA LEU A 190 5.34 13.68 6.46
C LEU A 190 6.28 13.00 5.45
N SER A 191 7.18 12.15 5.92
CA SER A 191 8.05 11.32 5.08
C SER A 191 7.20 10.46 4.14
N ASN A 192 6.22 9.73 4.69
CA ASN A 192 5.31 8.89 3.92
C ASN A 192 4.52 9.71 2.88
N ILE A 193 3.99 10.90 3.25
CA ILE A 193 3.27 11.78 2.31
C ILE A 193 4.18 12.19 1.15
N ILE A 194 5.38 12.70 1.46
CA ILE A 194 6.31 13.22 0.45
C ILE A 194 6.73 12.10 -0.50
N VAL A 195 7.17 10.98 0.04
CA VAL A 195 7.65 9.85 -0.76
C VAL A 195 6.54 9.26 -1.62
N ASN A 196 5.37 9.00 -1.03
CA ASN A 196 4.22 8.48 -1.77
C ASN A 196 3.77 9.47 -2.86
N THR A 197 3.82 10.77 -2.61
CA THR A 197 3.46 11.79 -3.61
C THR A 197 4.43 11.78 -4.80
N ILE A 198 5.73 11.77 -4.53
CA ILE A 198 6.76 11.70 -5.58
C ILE A 198 6.57 10.42 -6.41
N LEU A 199 6.40 9.29 -5.73
CA LEU A 199 6.21 8.01 -6.38
C LEU A 199 4.89 7.93 -7.16
N ALA A 200 3.79 8.45 -6.63
CA ALA A 200 2.50 8.46 -7.31
C ALA A 200 2.55 9.29 -8.59
N ILE A 201 3.16 10.48 -8.56
CA ILE A 201 3.32 11.33 -9.73
C ILE A 201 4.20 10.62 -10.77
N ALA A 202 5.38 10.12 -10.37
CA ALA A 202 6.29 9.43 -11.27
C ALA A 202 5.62 8.19 -11.92
N SER A 203 4.86 7.44 -11.13
CA SER A 203 4.13 6.25 -11.56
C SER A 203 3.05 6.57 -12.57
N PHE A 204 2.25 7.57 -12.26
CA PHE A 204 1.14 7.97 -13.14
C PHE A 204 1.68 8.43 -14.50
N VAL A 205 2.74 9.25 -14.49
CA VAL A 205 3.43 9.68 -15.71
C VAL A 205 3.96 8.46 -16.49
N LEU A 206 4.59 7.51 -15.80
CA LEU A 206 5.14 6.32 -16.41
C LEU A 206 4.05 5.44 -17.08
N LEU A 207 2.92 5.21 -16.40
CA LEU A 207 1.79 4.48 -16.97
C LEU A 207 1.19 5.20 -18.18
N TYR A 208 1.10 6.52 -18.11
CA TYR A 208 0.57 7.34 -19.21
C TYR A 208 1.48 7.29 -20.45
N VAL A 209 2.79 7.50 -20.27
CA VAL A 209 3.79 7.44 -21.35
C VAL A 209 3.86 6.04 -21.97
N GLN A 210 3.76 5.00 -21.17
CA GLN A 210 3.74 3.60 -21.64
C GLN A 210 2.39 3.17 -22.21
N LYS A 211 1.38 4.06 -22.24
CA LYS A 211 0.04 3.83 -22.78
C LYS A 211 -0.74 2.71 -22.04
N TYR A 212 -0.43 2.45 -20.78
CA TYR A 212 -1.17 1.50 -19.96
C TYR A 212 -2.42 2.10 -19.31
N ILE A 213 -2.55 3.42 -19.34
CA ILE A 213 -3.76 4.13 -18.94
C ILE A 213 -4.22 5.08 -20.05
N LYS A 214 -5.55 5.13 -20.25
CA LYS A 214 -6.19 6.08 -21.15
C LYS A 214 -7.41 6.66 -20.45
N PRO A 215 -7.44 7.98 -20.17
CA PRO A 215 -8.58 8.61 -19.54
C PRO A 215 -9.87 8.38 -20.35
N CYS A 216 -10.91 7.93 -19.67
CA CYS A 216 -12.23 7.69 -20.26
C CYS A 216 -13.31 7.71 -19.17
N TRP A 217 -14.57 7.91 -19.56
CA TRP A 217 -15.69 7.87 -18.65
C TRP A 217 -16.22 6.45 -18.46
N PHE A 218 -16.92 6.24 -17.34
CA PHE A 218 -17.60 4.98 -17.05
C PHE A 218 -18.80 4.78 -18.00
N GLU A 219 -18.99 3.54 -18.43
CA GLU A 219 -20.08 3.07 -19.28
C GLU A 219 -20.91 2.01 -18.55
N LYS A 220 -22.14 1.75 -19.02
CA LYS A 220 -23.00 0.70 -18.43
C LYS A 220 -22.36 -0.70 -18.47
N SER A 221 -21.53 -0.95 -19.49
CA SER A 221 -20.75 -2.21 -19.62
C SER A 221 -19.77 -2.45 -18.48
N ASP A 222 -19.28 -1.39 -17.83
CA ASP A 222 -18.31 -1.51 -16.73
C ASP A 222 -18.94 -2.07 -15.45
N LEU A 223 -20.27 -2.05 -15.31
CA LEU A 223 -20.95 -2.57 -14.13
C LEU A 223 -20.64 -4.04 -13.84
N GLN A 224 -20.41 -4.84 -14.88
CA GLN A 224 -20.04 -6.24 -14.70
C GLN A 224 -18.65 -6.38 -14.09
N ILE A 225 -17.70 -5.54 -14.54
CA ILE A 225 -16.34 -5.49 -14.00
C ILE A 225 -16.38 -5.05 -12.53
N ILE A 226 -17.18 -4.04 -12.22
CA ILE A 226 -17.35 -3.52 -10.84
C ILE A 226 -17.95 -4.60 -9.93
N LYS A 227 -18.95 -5.37 -10.39
CA LYS A 227 -19.52 -6.47 -9.61
C LYS A 227 -18.50 -7.59 -9.36
N GLU A 228 -17.73 -7.99 -10.38
CA GLU A 228 -16.69 -9.02 -10.24
C GLU A 228 -15.60 -8.55 -9.27
N TRP A 229 -15.17 -7.29 -9.42
CA TRP A 229 -14.21 -6.66 -8.52
C TRP A 229 -14.70 -6.63 -7.06
N GLY A 230 -15.93 -6.18 -6.81
CA GLY A 230 -16.51 -6.16 -5.47
C GLY A 230 -16.63 -7.56 -4.85
N LYS A 231 -17.01 -8.58 -5.64
CA LYS A 231 -17.11 -9.96 -5.17
C LYS A 231 -15.75 -10.51 -4.72
N ILE A 232 -14.70 -10.32 -5.53
CA ILE A 232 -13.35 -10.76 -5.18
C ILE A 232 -12.80 -9.92 -4.02
N GLY A 233 -13.07 -8.60 -4.02
CA GLY A 233 -12.63 -7.68 -3.00
C GLY A 233 -13.18 -8.01 -1.61
N VAL A 234 -14.48 -8.31 -1.51
CA VAL A 234 -15.07 -8.75 -0.23
C VAL A 234 -14.36 -10.00 0.29
N PHE A 235 -14.12 -10.98 -0.57
CA PHE A 235 -13.41 -12.19 -0.16
C PHE A 235 -11.97 -11.90 0.31
N SER A 236 -11.23 -11.11 -0.47
CA SER A 236 -9.84 -10.74 -0.11
C SER A 236 -9.78 -9.87 1.15
N GLY A 237 -10.71 -8.94 1.31
CA GLY A 237 -10.79 -8.09 2.49
C GLY A 237 -11.15 -8.89 3.76
N VAL A 238 -12.11 -9.82 3.66
CA VAL A 238 -12.46 -10.69 4.80
C VAL A 238 -11.29 -11.60 5.17
N GLN A 239 -10.59 -12.17 4.19
CA GLN A 239 -9.40 -12.97 4.44
C GLN A 239 -8.34 -12.16 5.17
N GLN A 240 -7.98 -10.97 4.67
CA GLN A 240 -6.99 -10.08 5.30
C GLN A 240 -7.42 -9.66 6.72
N PHE A 241 -8.71 -9.37 6.91
CA PHE A 241 -9.23 -9.05 8.24
C PHE A 241 -9.06 -10.20 9.23
N ILE A 242 -9.33 -11.43 8.81
CA ILE A 242 -9.13 -12.62 9.64
C ILE A 242 -7.64 -12.81 9.96
N ASP A 243 -6.77 -12.67 8.96
CA ASP A 243 -5.32 -12.81 9.13
C ASP A 243 -4.78 -11.75 10.13
N ASN A 244 -5.21 -10.51 9.97
CA ASN A 244 -4.88 -9.41 10.89
C ASN A 244 -5.43 -9.64 12.30
N PHE A 245 -6.67 -10.14 12.42
CA PHE A 245 -7.27 -10.46 13.70
C PHE A 245 -6.53 -11.58 14.45
N ILE A 246 -6.12 -12.62 13.72
CA ILE A 246 -5.31 -13.71 14.30
C ILE A 246 -3.96 -13.15 14.77
N TYR A 247 -3.32 -12.31 13.96
CA TYR A 247 -2.05 -11.67 14.33
C TYR A 247 -2.18 -10.81 15.59
N ALA A 248 -3.26 -10.05 15.74
CA ALA A 248 -3.49 -9.19 16.88
C ALA A 248 -3.76 -9.96 18.20
N ILE A 249 -4.16 -11.25 18.11
CA ILE A 249 -4.40 -12.09 19.29
C ILE A 249 -3.14 -12.88 19.72
N MET A 250 -2.24 -13.17 18.80
CA MET A 250 -1.00 -13.91 19.06
C MET A 250 0.07 -13.05 19.71
#